data_bfb7848d4322a44f97dc60001c06ab98
#
_entry.id   bfb7848d4322a44f97dc60001c06ab98
#
_cell.length_a   1.000
_cell.length_b   1.000
_cell.length_c   1.000
_cell.angle_alpha   90.00
_cell.angle_beta   90.00
_cell.angle_gamma   90.00
#
_symmetry.space_group_name_H-M   'P 1'
#
loop_
_entity.id
_entity.type
_entity.pdbx_description
1 polymer ?
#
loop_
_entity_poly.entity_id
_entity_poly.type
_entity_poly.pdbx_seq_one_letter_code
_entity_poly.pdbx_strand_id
1 'polypeptide(L)'
;MEKVLFFGDPGIDDSFAIMFGLLHPEIEIVGIVTGYGNVEHIHAAHNAAYILQLANRQDIPVISGATKPLTEEITTYYPEIHGPEGLGPIHVPESVLSIPIYNFGSIASILVKYGKDLTIVDVGRSTSLAIAFNLWNDLMLNVKGIYFMGGVFLEVGNVTPLAEANVYGDPIASKIVFQQANNLFIYPLNVTNKAVLTPNMFDYIQANSKNPFHTIMKPMYDYYFSAYQKLNPSIEGPLLHDVVAISGLVNPSFFEFVNRTVNVDTYGDTKGQTFADFRPSSISEGACIALEIDEEKFIQDFIKTML
;
A
#
# COMPACT_ATOMS: atom_id res chain seq x y z
N MET A 1 -17.79 5.95 8.46
CA MET A 1 -16.73 5.86 7.44
C MET A 1 -15.39 6.19 8.10
N GLU A 2 -14.42 5.33 7.88
CA GLU A 2 -13.05 5.51 8.33
C GLU A 2 -12.35 6.55 7.44
N LYS A 3 -11.80 7.61 8.04
CA LYS A 3 -11.09 8.66 7.31
C LYS A 3 -9.66 8.23 7.07
N VAL A 4 -9.28 8.09 5.80
CA VAL A 4 -8.00 7.51 5.40
C VAL A 4 -7.11 8.56 4.73
N LEU A 5 -5.92 8.78 5.28
CA LEU A 5 -4.81 9.36 4.56
C LEU A 5 -3.95 8.22 4.01
N PHE A 6 -3.99 8.07 2.69
CA PHE A 6 -3.32 6.99 1.99
C PHE A 6 -1.90 7.43 1.59
N PHE A 7 -0.91 6.59 1.89
CA PHE A 7 0.47 6.72 1.43
C PHE A 7 0.79 5.55 0.50
N GLY A 8 1.36 5.82 -0.66
CA GLY A 8 1.73 4.79 -1.63
C GLY A 8 2.61 5.33 -2.75
N ASP A 9 2.98 4.44 -3.66
CA ASP A 9 3.76 4.76 -4.86
C ASP A 9 3.05 4.23 -6.12
N PRO A 10 1.82 4.76 -6.39
CA PRO A 10 0.82 4.15 -7.28
C PRO A 10 1.33 3.45 -8.53
N GLY A 11 1.62 2.15 -8.33
CA GLY A 11 1.70 1.13 -9.33
C GLY A 11 0.33 0.49 -9.54
N ILE A 12 0.28 -0.76 -10.03
CA ILE A 12 -0.99 -1.43 -10.35
C ILE A 12 -1.75 -1.82 -9.09
N ASP A 13 -1.11 -2.44 -8.09
CA ASP A 13 -1.75 -2.89 -6.85
C ASP A 13 -2.14 -1.73 -5.93
N ASP A 14 -1.30 -0.70 -5.75
CA ASP A 14 -1.70 0.57 -5.11
C ASP A 14 -2.96 1.15 -5.78
N SER A 15 -2.99 1.13 -7.12
CA SER A 15 -4.13 1.64 -7.88
C SER A 15 -5.41 0.85 -7.56
N PHE A 16 -5.34 -0.48 -7.47
CA PHE A 16 -6.47 -1.29 -7.02
C PHE A 16 -6.84 -1.00 -5.57
N ALA A 17 -5.89 -0.73 -4.68
CA ALA A 17 -6.15 -0.33 -3.30
C ALA A 17 -6.86 1.03 -3.22
N ILE A 18 -6.43 2.02 -4.01
CA ILE A 18 -7.10 3.32 -4.10
C ILE A 18 -8.52 3.16 -4.66
N MET A 19 -8.70 2.39 -5.74
CA MET A 19 -10.02 2.10 -6.32
C MET A 19 -10.94 1.43 -5.30
N PHE A 20 -10.45 0.41 -4.58
CA PHE A 20 -11.18 -0.25 -3.50
C PHE A 20 -11.61 0.74 -2.43
N GLY A 21 -10.69 1.58 -1.94
CA GLY A 21 -10.99 2.57 -0.91
C GLY A 21 -12.00 3.64 -1.37
N LEU A 22 -12.00 4.02 -2.65
CA LEU A 22 -12.95 4.97 -3.21
C LEU A 22 -14.36 4.38 -3.40
N LEU A 23 -14.46 3.07 -3.60
CA LEU A 23 -15.72 2.35 -3.83
C LEU A 23 -16.32 1.81 -2.53
N HIS A 24 -15.49 1.53 -1.51
CA HIS A 24 -15.95 0.89 -0.29
C HIS A 24 -16.79 1.85 0.58
N PRO A 25 -18.03 1.46 0.98
CA PRO A 25 -18.95 2.38 1.66
C PRO A 25 -18.51 2.82 3.06
N GLU A 26 -17.59 2.11 3.69
CA GLU A 26 -17.09 2.42 5.03
C GLU A 26 -15.78 3.21 5.04
N ILE A 27 -15.19 3.51 3.86
CA ILE A 27 -13.92 4.23 3.70
C ILE A 27 -14.17 5.62 3.11
N GLU A 28 -13.50 6.62 3.64
CA GLU A 28 -13.41 7.98 3.10
C GLU A 28 -11.94 8.36 2.94
N ILE A 29 -11.40 8.28 1.72
CA ILE A 29 -10.05 8.77 1.44
C ILE A 29 -10.08 10.30 1.51
N VAL A 30 -9.29 10.89 2.40
CA VAL A 30 -9.21 12.34 2.63
C VAL A 30 -7.94 12.99 2.07
N GLY A 31 -7.03 12.19 1.55
CA GLY A 31 -5.80 12.61 0.87
C GLY A 31 -4.99 11.40 0.43
N ILE A 32 -4.19 11.57 -0.63
CA ILE A 32 -3.25 10.57 -1.13
C ILE A 32 -1.87 11.21 -1.16
N VAL A 33 -0.93 10.65 -0.41
CA VAL A 33 0.49 11.04 -0.39
C VAL A 33 1.24 10.08 -1.29
N THR A 34 1.81 10.58 -2.38
CA THR A 34 2.49 9.75 -3.38
C THR A 34 4.00 9.82 -3.21
N GLY A 35 4.64 8.66 -3.14
CA GLY A 35 6.09 8.50 -3.04
C GLY A 35 6.70 7.94 -4.33
N TYR A 36 7.99 7.64 -4.26
CA TYR A 36 8.74 6.85 -5.22
C TYR A 36 8.69 5.37 -4.80
N GLY A 37 8.83 4.45 -5.72
CA GLY A 37 8.94 3.01 -5.39
C GLY A 37 8.69 2.11 -6.57
N ASN A 38 7.45 1.75 -6.87
CA ASN A 38 7.08 0.99 -8.06
C ASN A 38 7.47 1.74 -9.33
N VAL A 39 7.26 3.05 -9.32
CA VAL A 39 7.63 3.99 -10.39
C VAL A 39 8.24 5.27 -9.81
N GLU A 40 8.71 6.15 -10.68
CA GLU A 40 9.14 7.48 -10.27
C GLU A 40 8.00 8.25 -9.62
N HIS A 41 8.32 9.03 -8.60
CA HIS A 41 7.37 9.84 -7.85
C HIS A 41 6.38 10.63 -8.72
N ILE A 42 6.84 11.21 -9.84
CA ILE A 42 5.97 12.01 -10.71
C ILE A 42 4.89 11.15 -11.39
N HIS A 43 5.24 9.94 -11.84
CA HIS A 43 4.27 8.99 -12.38
C HIS A 43 3.29 8.53 -11.31
N ALA A 44 3.77 8.22 -10.11
CA ALA A 44 2.93 7.86 -8.97
C ALA A 44 1.87 8.94 -8.67
N ALA A 45 2.28 10.23 -8.68
CA ALA A 45 1.37 11.35 -8.46
C ALA A 45 0.33 11.50 -9.57
N HIS A 46 0.74 11.37 -10.83
CA HIS A 46 -0.19 11.42 -11.97
C HIS A 46 -1.14 10.23 -11.99
N ASN A 47 -0.69 9.03 -11.63
CA ASN A 47 -1.53 7.84 -11.52
C ASN A 47 -2.64 8.03 -10.48
N ALA A 48 -2.29 8.52 -9.28
CA ALA A 48 -3.28 8.85 -8.26
C ALA A 48 -4.29 9.90 -8.74
N ALA A 49 -3.81 10.99 -9.37
CA ALA A 49 -4.65 12.04 -9.92
C ALA A 49 -5.61 11.51 -11.01
N TYR A 50 -5.13 10.58 -11.86
CA TYR A 50 -5.94 9.97 -12.90
C TYR A 50 -7.07 9.09 -12.32
N ILE A 51 -6.76 8.26 -11.33
CA ILE A 51 -7.77 7.45 -10.63
C ILE A 51 -8.82 8.35 -9.99
N LEU A 52 -8.42 9.43 -9.31
CA LEU A 52 -9.35 10.39 -8.73
C LEU A 52 -10.20 11.11 -9.77
N GLN A 53 -9.63 11.43 -10.95
CA GLN A 53 -10.39 12.01 -12.05
C GLN A 53 -11.46 11.05 -12.58
N LEU A 54 -11.14 9.78 -12.77
CA LEU A 54 -12.10 8.76 -13.21
C LEU A 54 -13.26 8.60 -12.21
N ALA A 55 -12.97 8.71 -10.91
CA ALA A 55 -13.95 8.64 -9.84
C ALA A 55 -14.74 9.95 -9.63
N ASN A 56 -14.46 11.04 -10.37
CA ASN A 56 -14.94 12.40 -10.09
C ASN A 56 -14.67 12.88 -8.65
N ARG A 57 -13.49 12.51 -8.10
CA ARG A 57 -13.05 12.81 -6.74
C ARG A 57 -11.81 13.69 -6.71
N GLN A 58 -11.72 14.67 -7.62
CA GLN A 58 -10.64 15.67 -7.63
C GLN A 58 -10.67 16.63 -6.42
N ASP A 59 -11.69 16.50 -5.56
CA ASP A 59 -11.77 17.13 -4.24
C ASP A 59 -10.73 16.54 -3.25
N ILE A 60 -10.26 15.30 -3.49
CA ILE A 60 -9.25 14.66 -2.67
C ILE A 60 -7.85 15.16 -3.11
N PRO A 61 -7.06 15.75 -2.19
CA PRO A 61 -5.72 16.24 -2.53
C PRO A 61 -4.76 15.09 -2.82
N VAL A 62 -4.04 15.16 -3.95
CA VAL A 62 -2.82 14.40 -4.19
C VAL A 62 -1.66 15.22 -3.67
N ILE A 63 -0.87 14.65 -2.76
CA ILE A 63 0.21 15.33 -2.03
C ILE A 63 1.55 14.72 -2.45
N SER A 64 2.48 15.57 -2.86
CA SER A 64 3.84 15.17 -3.19
C SER A 64 4.58 14.70 -1.94
N GLY A 65 4.95 13.42 -1.91
CA GLY A 65 5.76 12.81 -0.88
C GLY A 65 7.26 12.80 -1.21
N ALA A 66 7.96 11.81 -0.68
CA ALA A 66 9.39 11.63 -0.90
C ALA A 66 9.70 11.20 -2.34
N THR A 67 10.82 11.67 -2.88
CA THR A 67 11.30 11.33 -4.23
C THR A 67 12.46 10.33 -4.23
N LYS A 68 12.98 10.00 -3.05
CA LYS A 68 14.12 9.09 -2.84
C LYS A 68 14.14 8.58 -1.39
N PRO A 69 14.84 7.47 -1.12
CA PRO A 69 14.97 6.91 0.23
C PRO A 69 15.79 7.83 1.17
N LEU A 70 15.67 7.56 2.47
CA LEU A 70 16.57 8.14 3.50
C LEU A 70 17.97 7.51 3.44
N THR A 71 18.12 6.40 2.73
CA THR A 71 19.43 5.80 2.42
C THR A 71 20.10 6.53 1.27
N GLU A 72 21.42 6.35 1.11
CA GLU A 72 22.17 6.90 -0.04
C GLU A 72 22.08 6.02 -1.30
N GLU A 73 21.27 4.96 -1.25
CA GLU A 73 21.18 3.97 -2.34
C GLU A 73 20.40 4.50 -3.54
N ILE A 74 20.77 4.00 -4.72
CA ILE A 74 20.03 4.27 -5.95
C ILE A 74 18.67 3.56 -5.88
N THR A 75 17.61 4.29 -6.15
CA THR A 75 16.26 3.74 -6.19
C THR A 75 16.13 2.71 -7.31
N THR A 76 15.62 1.53 -6.98
CA THR A 76 15.19 0.54 -7.95
C THR A 76 13.69 0.71 -8.18
N TYR A 77 13.28 0.78 -9.45
CA TYR A 77 11.90 0.78 -9.91
C TYR A 77 11.54 -0.57 -10.53
N TYR A 78 10.25 -0.85 -10.71
CA TYR A 78 9.76 -2.15 -11.18
C TYR A 78 8.87 -2.04 -12.44
N PRO A 79 9.37 -1.44 -13.55
CA PRO A 79 8.57 -1.27 -14.77
C PRO A 79 8.18 -2.58 -15.43
N GLU A 80 8.92 -3.67 -15.18
CA GLU A 80 8.58 -5.02 -15.65
C GLU A 80 7.32 -5.58 -15.00
N ILE A 81 6.96 -5.07 -13.80
CA ILE A 81 5.79 -5.51 -13.03
C ILE A 81 4.63 -4.52 -13.20
N HIS A 82 4.90 -3.22 -13.08
CA HIS A 82 3.86 -2.18 -13.05
C HIS A 82 3.73 -1.41 -14.37
N GLY A 83 4.59 -1.65 -15.35
CA GLY A 83 4.67 -0.85 -16.57
C GLY A 83 5.56 0.39 -16.42
N PRO A 84 5.94 1.02 -17.53
CA PRO A 84 6.90 2.14 -17.53
C PRO A 84 6.41 3.36 -16.73
N GLU A 85 5.09 3.58 -16.65
CA GLU A 85 4.46 4.69 -15.93
C GLU A 85 3.60 4.21 -14.75
N GLY A 86 3.57 2.89 -14.44
CA GLY A 86 2.93 2.33 -13.26
C GLY A 86 1.50 1.81 -13.44
N LEU A 87 0.87 2.03 -14.59
CA LEU A 87 -0.48 1.53 -14.90
C LEU A 87 -0.49 0.50 -16.04
N GLY A 88 0.57 -0.33 -16.11
CA GLY A 88 0.73 -1.31 -17.18
C GLY A 88 0.91 -0.63 -18.54
N PRO A 89 0.04 -0.91 -19.53
CA PRO A 89 0.14 -0.30 -20.85
C PRO A 89 -0.57 1.06 -20.96
N ILE A 90 -1.13 1.59 -19.87
CA ILE A 90 -1.93 2.82 -19.88
C ILE A 90 -1.02 4.02 -19.72
N HIS A 91 -1.21 5.02 -20.58
CA HIS A 91 -0.64 6.35 -20.44
C HIS A 91 -1.67 7.30 -19.84
N VAL A 92 -1.25 8.04 -18.82
CA VAL A 92 -2.11 9.04 -18.19
C VAL A 92 -2.39 10.18 -19.19
N PRO A 93 -3.65 10.60 -19.39
CA PRO A 93 -3.99 11.68 -20.31
C PRO A 93 -3.32 13.01 -19.94
N GLU A 94 -2.93 13.82 -20.95
CA GLU A 94 -2.32 15.14 -20.73
C GLU A 94 -3.14 16.07 -19.83
N SER A 95 -4.47 15.95 -19.87
CA SER A 95 -5.37 16.73 -19.00
C SER A 95 -5.13 16.50 -17.52
N VAL A 96 -4.65 15.31 -17.14
CA VAL A 96 -4.32 14.95 -15.76
C VAL A 96 -3.02 15.61 -15.31
N LEU A 97 -2.06 15.80 -16.22
CA LEU A 97 -0.74 16.36 -15.90
C LEU A 97 -0.84 17.82 -15.41
N SER A 98 -1.96 18.48 -15.64
CA SER A 98 -2.26 19.83 -15.17
C SER A 98 -3.00 19.89 -13.83
N ILE A 99 -3.40 18.73 -13.27
CA ILE A 99 -4.06 18.66 -11.95
C ILE A 99 -3.06 19.10 -10.87
N PRO A 100 -3.44 20.03 -9.96
CA PRO A 100 -2.53 20.49 -8.92
C PRO A 100 -2.12 19.35 -7.98
N ILE A 101 -0.81 19.19 -7.79
CA ILE A 101 -0.24 18.33 -6.76
C ILE A 101 0.18 19.21 -5.59
N TYR A 102 -0.35 18.90 -4.40
CA TYR A 102 -0.10 19.69 -3.20
C TYR A 102 1.29 19.41 -2.63
N ASN A 103 1.87 20.38 -1.93
CA ASN A 103 3.15 20.18 -1.25
C ASN A 103 3.01 19.29 0.00
N PHE A 104 4.13 18.77 0.46
CA PHE A 104 4.22 17.87 1.62
C PHE A 104 3.60 18.45 2.90
N GLY A 105 3.69 19.76 3.11
CA GLY A 105 3.12 20.47 4.26
C GLY A 105 1.60 20.31 4.39
N SER A 106 0.89 19.95 3.31
CA SER A 106 -0.56 19.71 3.33
C SER A 106 -0.94 18.52 4.23
N ILE A 107 -0.03 17.60 4.50
CA ILE A 107 -0.21 16.49 5.46
C ILE A 107 -0.54 17.05 6.84
N ALA A 108 0.20 18.07 7.31
CA ALA A 108 -0.04 18.67 8.62
C ALA A 108 -1.46 19.23 8.77
N SER A 109 -2.01 19.82 7.71
CA SER A 109 -3.38 20.33 7.70
C SER A 109 -4.42 19.22 7.86
N ILE A 110 -4.18 18.06 7.23
CA ILE A 110 -5.05 16.87 7.35
C ILE A 110 -4.94 16.29 8.77
N LEU A 111 -3.72 16.15 9.29
CA LEU A 111 -3.47 15.66 10.67
C LEU A 111 -4.16 16.56 11.71
N VAL A 112 -4.06 17.88 11.58
CA VAL A 112 -4.73 18.82 12.48
C VAL A 112 -6.26 18.74 12.35
N LYS A 113 -6.78 18.62 11.12
CA LYS A 113 -8.21 18.59 10.85
C LYS A 113 -8.91 17.36 11.42
N TYR A 114 -8.29 16.19 11.28
CA TYR A 114 -8.93 14.92 11.60
C TYR A 114 -8.40 14.26 12.88
N GLY A 115 -7.13 14.49 13.25
CA GLY A 115 -6.54 14.02 14.50
C GLY A 115 -6.79 12.53 14.76
N LYS A 116 -7.41 12.24 15.91
CA LYS A 116 -7.72 10.87 16.36
C LYS A 116 -8.76 10.11 15.52
N ASP A 117 -9.45 10.81 14.60
CA ASP A 117 -10.40 10.19 13.68
C ASP A 117 -9.73 9.81 12.35
N LEU A 118 -8.44 10.14 12.18
CA LEU A 118 -7.65 9.81 11.00
C LEU A 118 -6.97 8.46 11.14
N THR A 119 -7.13 7.62 10.15
CA THR A 119 -6.34 6.40 9.96
C THR A 119 -5.36 6.61 8.81
N ILE A 120 -4.14 6.11 8.96
CA ILE A 120 -3.13 6.10 7.91
C ILE A 120 -3.07 4.69 7.32
N VAL A 121 -3.09 4.60 5.99
CA VAL A 121 -2.79 3.37 5.24
C VAL A 121 -1.52 3.67 4.44
N ASP A 122 -0.45 2.90 4.68
CA ASP A 122 0.85 3.04 4.02
C ASP A 122 1.16 1.73 3.28
N VAL A 123 1.16 1.78 1.97
CA VAL A 123 1.39 0.62 1.11
C VAL A 123 2.63 0.76 0.22
N GLY A 124 3.35 1.89 0.36
CA GLY A 124 4.61 2.13 -0.32
C GLY A 124 5.82 2.06 0.60
N ARG A 125 6.93 2.60 0.11
CA ARG A 125 8.12 2.78 0.92
C ARG A 125 7.86 3.89 1.94
N SER A 126 7.95 3.57 3.21
CA SER A 126 7.53 4.45 4.32
C SER A 126 8.31 5.77 4.46
N THR A 127 9.10 6.17 3.45
CA THR A 127 9.95 7.38 3.52
C THR A 127 9.14 8.62 3.84
N SER A 128 8.00 8.82 3.14
CA SER A 128 7.11 9.97 3.39
C SER A 128 6.52 9.93 4.80
N LEU A 129 6.12 8.75 5.26
CA LEU A 129 5.55 8.56 6.59
C LEU A 129 6.59 8.81 7.70
N ALA A 130 7.82 8.32 7.52
CA ALA A 130 8.94 8.59 8.45
C ALA A 130 9.28 10.09 8.53
N ILE A 131 9.27 10.80 7.39
CA ILE A 131 9.46 12.25 7.37
C ILE A 131 8.33 12.96 8.15
N ALA A 132 7.07 12.52 7.97
CA ALA A 132 5.93 13.07 8.70
C ALA A 132 6.08 12.88 10.22
N PHE A 133 6.54 11.71 10.68
CA PHE A 133 6.88 11.48 12.09
C PHE A 133 7.95 12.43 12.60
N ASN A 134 9.03 12.62 11.84
CA ASN A 134 10.12 13.52 12.25
C ASN A 134 9.69 15.00 12.30
N LEU A 135 8.77 15.43 11.43
CA LEU A 135 8.31 16.82 11.37
C LEU A 135 7.16 17.11 12.34
N TRP A 136 6.25 16.15 12.55
CA TRP A 136 4.97 16.38 13.26
C TRP A 136 4.64 15.23 14.22
N ASN A 137 5.62 14.81 15.01
CA ASN A 137 5.50 13.64 15.89
C ASN A 137 4.21 13.65 16.73
N ASP A 138 3.91 14.76 17.41
CA ASP A 138 2.75 14.85 18.29
C ASP A 138 1.41 14.69 17.52
N LEU A 139 1.36 15.16 16.27
CA LEU A 139 0.19 14.98 15.43
C LEU A 139 0.10 13.53 14.92
N MET A 140 1.23 12.94 14.56
CA MET A 140 1.31 11.55 14.11
C MET A 140 0.94 10.56 15.21
N LEU A 141 1.36 10.80 16.45
CA LEU A 141 0.98 9.98 17.60
C LEU A 141 -0.51 10.08 17.97
N ASN A 142 -1.19 11.10 17.48
CA ASN A 142 -2.62 11.31 17.73
C ASN A 142 -3.55 10.67 16.67
N VAL A 143 -3.02 10.02 15.63
CA VAL A 143 -3.87 9.32 14.66
C VAL A 143 -4.46 8.05 15.26
N LYS A 144 -5.59 7.60 14.71
CA LYS A 144 -6.33 6.42 15.17
C LYS A 144 -5.51 5.14 15.08
N GLY A 145 -4.77 4.97 14.00
CA GLY A 145 -3.90 3.82 13.74
C GLY A 145 -3.21 3.92 12.38
N ILE A 146 -2.21 3.07 12.19
CA ILE A 146 -1.44 2.98 10.95
C ILE A 146 -1.52 1.53 10.47
N TYR A 147 -1.96 1.35 9.22
CA TYR A 147 -2.12 0.09 8.52
C TYR A 147 -1.06 0.01 7.43
N PHE A 148 -0.06 -0.81 7.63
CA PHE A 148 1.13 -0.87 6.81
C PHE A 148 1.18 -2.19 6.02
N MET A 149 1.30 -2.09 4.68
CA MET A 149 1.64 -3.22 3.83
C MET A 149 3.15 -3.33 3.71
N GLY A 150 3.72 -4.41 4.19
CA GLY A 150 5.16 -4.65 4.03
C GLY A 150 5.76 -5.61 5.06
N GLY A 151 6.98 -5.98 4.78
CA GLY A 151 7.74 -6.92 5.58
C GLY A 151 7.37 -8.39 5.34
N VAL A 152 8.12 -9.26 5.98
CA VAL A 152 7.90 -10.71 5.96
C VAL A 152 8.46 -11.34 7.24
N PHE A 153 7.75 -12.30 7.81
CA PHE A 153 8.15 -12.95 9.06
C PHE A 153 8.16 -14.47 8.88
N LEU A 154 9.29 -15.11 9.20
CA LEU A 154 9.46 -16.58 9.17
C LEU A 154 9.22 -17.23 7.79
N GLU A 155 9.14 -16.43 6.74
CA GLU A 155 8.96 -16.85 5.35
C GLU A 155 9.99 -16.17 4.45
N VAL A 156 9.96 -16.47 3.14
CA VAL A 156 10.86 -15.87 2.16
C VAL A 156 10.34 -14.50 1.69
N GLY A 157 11.29 -13.59 1.42
CA GLY A 157 10.97 -12.29 0.83
C GLY A 157 10.67 -12.36 -0.68
N ASN A 158 10.26 -11.23 -1.25
CA ASN A 158 9.95 -11.11 -2.69
C ASN A 158 11.01 -10.31 -3.48
N VAL A 159 11.86 -9.53 -2.80
CA VAL A 159 12.98 -8.78 -3.42
C VAL A 159 14.32 -9.43 -3.12
N THR A 160 14.51 -9.90 -1.90
CA THR A 160 15.63 -10.77 -1.51
C THR A 160 15.05 -12.00 -0.81
N PRO A 161 15.85 -13.06 -0.55
CA PRO A 161 15.35 -14.19 0.24
C PRO A 161 14.82 -13.84 1.63
N LEU A 162 15.16 -12.65 2.16
CA LEU A 162 14.89 -12.24 3.54
C LEU A 162 14.00 -10.98 3.62
N ALA A 163 13.82 -10.25 2.52
CA ALA A 163 13.19 -8.93 2.58
C ALA A 163 12.06 -8.75 1.58
N GLU A 164 11.04 -8.01 2.04
CA GLU A 164 9.93 -7.54 1.24
C GLU A 164 10.26 -6.15 0.64
N ALA A 165 9.69 -5.84 -0.52
CA ALA A 165 10.04 -4.70 -1.38
C ALA A 165 9.93 -3.33 -0.69
N ASN A 166 8.85 -3.04 0.04
CA ASN A 166 8.62 -1.75 0.69
C ASN A 166 9.65 -1.50 1.79
N VAL A 167 9.85 -2.50 2.66
CA VAL A 167 10.84 -2.41 3.74
C VAL A 167 12.26 -2.39 3.18
N TYR A 168 12.56 -3.19 2.17
CA TYR A 168 13.87 -3.20 1.52
C TYR A 168 14.19 -1.86 0.85
N GLY A 169 13.18 -1.22 0.25
CA GLY A 169 13.32 0.06 -0.47
C GLY A 169 13.76 1.23 0.41
N ASP A 170 13.32 1.26 1.67
CA ASP A 170 13.83 2.19 2.70
C ASP A 170 13.72 1.59 4.11
N PRO A 171 14.67 0.74 4.51
CA PRO A 171 14.63 0.10 5.82
C PRO A 171 14.84 1.06 6.98
N ILE A 172 15.47 2.23 6.75
CA ILE A 172 15.62 3.28 7.75
C ILE A 172 14.26 3.91 8.03
N ALA A 173 13.50 4.23 6.99
CA ALA A 173 12.16 4.80 7.13
C ALA A 173 11.21 3.81 7.83
N SER A 174 11.20 2.55 7.40
CA SER A 174 10.39 1.50 8.03
C SER A 174 10.74 1.32 9.51
N LYS A 175 12.03 1.36 9.86
CA LYS A 175 12.48 1.31 11.27
C LYS A 175 11.95 2.48 12.08
N ILE A 176 12.00 3.70 11.54
CA ILE A 176 11.46 4.91 12.20
C ILE A 176 9.97 4.72 12.47
N VAL A 177 9.21 4.31 11.47
CA VAL A 177 7.76 4.09 11.59
C VAL A 177 7.46 3.02 12.63
N PHE A 178 8.12 1.85 12.58
CA PHE A 178 7.87 0.75 13.51
C PHE A 178 8.23 1.08 14.97
N GLN A 179 9.18 2.00 15.17
CA GLN A 179 9.58 2.44 16.52
C GLN A 179 8.73 3.57 17.07
N GLN A 180 8.13 4.40 16.23
CA GLN A 180 7.40 5.60 16.66
C GLN A 180 5.88 5.45 16.58
N ALA A 181 5.36 4.58 15.72
CA ALA A 181 3.93 4.46 15.50
C ALA A 181 3.22 3.85 16.72
N ASN A 182 2.13 4.52 17.15
CA ASN A 182 1.14 3.92 18.02
C ASN A 182 0.10 3.16 17.17
N ASN A 183 -0.47 2.08 17.68
CA ASN A 183 -1.51 1.30 17.00
C ASN A 183 -1.12 0.92 15.56
N LEU A 184 0.04 0.29 15.41
CA LEU A 184 0.56 -0.17 14.14
C LEU A 184 0.04 -1.58 13.81
N PHE A 185 -0.59 -1.72 12.64
CA PHE A 185 -1.02 -2.98 12.06
C PHE A 185 -0.16 -3.27 10.83
N ILE A 186 0.51 -4.41 10.80
CA ILE A 186 1.40 -4.82 9.72
C ILE A 186 0.76 -5.97 8.94
N TYR A 187 0.66 -5.82 7.64
CA TYR A 187 0.18 -6.82 6.68
C TYR A 187 1.35 -7.29 5.82
N PRO A 188 2.11 -8.29 6.29
CA PRO A 188 3.31 -8.78 5.63
C PRO A 188 2.98 -9.74 4.48
N LEU A 189 4.01 -10.19 3.75
CA LEU A 189 3.87 -11.20 2.70
C LEU A 189 3.19 -12.49 3.18
N ASN A 190 3.27 -12.80 4.47
CA ASN A 190 2.57 -13.94 5.11
C ASN A 190 1.07 -13.98 4.79
N VAL A 191 0.44 -12.84 4.68
CA VAL A 191 -0.99 -12.71 4.32
C VAL A 191 -1.18 -12.18 2.92
N THR A 192 -0.35 -11.27 2.44
CA THR A 192 -0.58 -10.64 1.13
C THR A 192 -0.25 -11.56 -0.05
N ASN A 193 0.62 -12.56 0.13
CA ASN A 193 0.85 -13.63 -0.86
C ASN A 193 -0.35 -14.56 -1.06
N LYS A 194 -1.33 -14.52 -0.15
CA LYS A 194 -2.57 -15.30 -0.22
C LYS A 194 -3.71 -14.54 -0.93
N ALA A 195 -3.53 -13.25 -1.21
CA ALA A 195 -4.53 -12.38 -1.84
C ALA A 195 -4.50 -12.51 -3.37
N VAL A 196 -4.79 -13.68 -3.90
CA VAL A 196 -4.71 -14.01 -5.33
C VAL A 196 -6.02 -13.64 -6.04
N LEU A 197 -5.93 -12.80 -7.08
CA LEU A 197 -7.06 -12.48 -7.96
C LEU A 197 -6.97 -13.32 -9.26
N THR A 198 -7.70 -14.43 -9.31
CA THR A 198 -7.66 -15.31 -10.49
C THR A 198 -8.33 -14.67 -11.73
N PRO A 199 -8.00 -15.11 -12.97
CA PRO A 199 -8.65 -14.64 -14.18
C PRO A 199 -10.18 -14.77 -14.16
N ASN A 200 -10.71 -15.89 -13.66
CA ASN A 200 -12.16 -16.10 -13.58
C ASN A 200 -12.85 -15.08 -12.64
N MET A 201 -12.22 -14.77 -11.51
CA MET A 201 -12.73 -13.73 -10.58
C MET A 201 -12.68 -12.36 -11.22
N PHE A 202 -11.58 -12.04 -11.89
CA PHE A 202 -11.42 -10.76 -12.57
C PHE A 202 -12.40 -10.61 -13.75
N ASP A 203 -12.56 -11.63 -14.58
CA ASP A 203 -13.51 -11.63 -15.70
C ASP A 203 -14.95 -11.45 -15.19
N TYR A 204 -15.28 -12.03 -14.04
CA TYR A 204 -16.58 -11.80 -13.40
C TYR A 204 -16.77 -10.33 -12.99
N ILE A 205 -15.75 -9.70 -12.37
CA ILE A 205 -15.77 -8.26 -12.06
C ILE A 205 -15.94 -7.45 -13.34
N GLN A 206 -15.12 -7.73 -14.36
CA GLN A 206 -15.13 -6.99 -15.61
C GLN A 206 -16.48 -7.10 -16.34
N ALA A 207 -17.15 -8.25 -16.30
CA ALA A 207 -18.43 -8.45 -16.96
C ALA A 207 -19.61 -7.77 -16.25
N ASN A 208 -19.53 -7.57 -14.93
CA ASN A 208 -20.67 -7.12 -14.10
C ASN A 208 -20.48 -5.73 -13.51
N SER A 209 -19.26 -5.22 -13.44
CA SER A 209 -18.94 -3.92 -12.85
C SER A 209 -19.45 -2.76 -13.70
N LYS A 210 -19.95 -1.73 -12.99
CA LYS A 210 -20.31 -0.42 -13.57
C LYS A 210 -19.50 0.71 -12.91
N ASN A 211 -18.47 0.37 -12.16
CA ASN A 211 -17.63 1.36 -11.50
C ASN A 211 -16.87 2.24 -12.51
N PRO A 212 -16.40 3.42 -12.11
CA PRO A 212 -15.76 4.38 -13.02
C PRO A 212 -14.40 3.90 -13.58
N PHE A 213 -13.85 2.82 -13.05
CA PHE A 213 -12.52 2.29 -13.41
C PHE A 213 -12.58 1.15 -14.45
N HIS A 214 -13.79 0.74 -14.83
CA HIS A 214 -14.03 -0.40 -15.72
C HIS A 214 -13.12 -0.45 -16.96
N THR A 215 -12.85 0.72 -17.58
CA THR A 215 -12.08 0.80 -18.82
C THR A 215 -10.57 0.56 -18.61
N ILE A 216 -10.04 0.85 -17.42
CA ILE A 216 -8.61 0.73 -17.12
C ILE A 216 -8.26 -0.56 -16.39
N MET A 217 -9.20 -1.17 -15.68
CA MET A 217 -8.93 -2.36 -14.86
C MET A 217 -8.39 -3.54 -15.69
N LYS A 218 -9.03 -3.85 -16.84
CA LYS A 218 -8.64 -5.02 -17.65
C LYS A 218 -7.22 -4.92 -18.19
N PRO A 219 -6.80 -3.83 -18.88
CA PRO A 219 -5.42 -3.73 -19.35
C PRO A 219 -4.39 -3.70 -18.21
N MET A 220 -4.72 -3.11 -17.06
CA MET A 220 -3.84 -3.16 -15.88
C MET A 220 -3.70 -4.59 -15.35
N TYR A 221 -4.81 -5.29 -15.15
CA TYR A 221 -4.83 -6.67 -14.69
C TYR A 221 -4.02 -7.61 -15.60
N ASP A 222 -4.26 -7.56 -16.90
CA ASP A 222 -3.60 -8.44 -17.87
C ASP A 222 -2.08 -8.21 -17.89
N TYR A 223 -1.65 -6.96 -17.79
CA TYR A 223 -0.22 -6.63 -17.71
C TYR A 223 0.38 -7.19 -16.44
N TYR A 224 -0.27 -6.96 -15.30
CA TYR A 224 0.19 -7.38 -13.98
C TYR A 224 0.26 -8.90 -13.87
N PHE A 225 -0.78 -9.59 -14.33
CA PHE A 225 -0.77 -11.06 -14.35
C PHE A 225 0.32 -11.63 -15.26
N SER A 226 0.51 -11.06 -16.45
CA SER A 226 1.62 -11.46 -17.33
C SER A 226 3.00 -11.26 -16.71
N ALA A 227 3.19 -10.20 -15.91
CA ALA A 227 4.43 -9.98 -15.16
C ALA A 227 4.63 -11.06 -14.09
N TYR A 228 3.61 -11.35 -13.30
CA TYR A 228 3.67 -12.40 -12.28
C TYR A 228 3.91 -13.79 -12.86
N GLN A 229 3.31 -14.13 -14.01
CA GLN A 229 3.55 -15.41 -14.70
C GLN A 229 4.99 -15.57 -15.16
N LYS A 230 5.69 -14.48 -15.50
CA LYS A 230 7.13 -14.55 -15.84
C LYS A 230 7.99 -14.84 -14.61
N LEU A 231 7.61 -14.35 -13.43
CA LEU A 231 8.30 -14.59 -12.16
C LEU A 231 7.99 -15.99 -11.60
N ASN A 232 6.73 -16.40 -11.69
CA ASN A 232 6.24 -17.69 -11.22
C ASN A 232 5.20 -18.26 -12.21
N PRO A 233 5.61 -19.15 -13.15
CA PRO A 233 4.69 -19.70 -14.15
C PRO A 233 3.51 -20.50 -13.59
N SER A 234 3.55 -20.91 -12.33
CA SER A 234 2.48 -21.66 -11.67
C SER A 234 1.50 -20.78 -10.90
N ILE A 235 1.67 -19.45 -10.90
CA ILE A 235 0.77 -18.56 -10.18
C ILE A 235 -0.61 -18.51 -10.83
N GLU A 236 -1.66 -18.58 -10.02
CA GLU A 236 -3.05 -18.63 -10.49
C GLU A 236 -3.64 -17.25 -10.83
N GLY A 237 -3.00 -16.18 -10.34
CA GLY A 237 -3.39 -14.78 -10.58
C GLY A 237 -2.38 -13.82 -9.96
N PRO A 238 -2.46 -12.53 -10.26
CA PRO A 238 -1.65 -11.53 -9.59
C PRO A 238 -2.10 -11.34 -8.14
N LEU A 239 -1.20 -10.79 -7.32
CA LEU A 239 -1.40 -10.60 -5.89
C LEU A 239 -1.89 -9.17 -5.60
N LEU A 240 -2.91 -9.05 -4.77
CA LEU A 240 -3.49 -7.77 -4.35
C LEU A 240 -2.85 -7.30 -3.03
N HIS A 241 -1.50 -7.15 -3.01
CA HIS A 241 -0.76 -6.86 -1.78
C HIS A 241 -1.36 -5.67 -1.01
N ASP A 242 -1.54 -4.55 -1.65
CA ASP A 242 -1.91 -3.28 -1.04
C ASP A 242 -3.38 -3.21 -0.63
N VAL A 243 -4.24 -3.93 -1.38
CA VAL A 243 -5.66 -4.04 -1.04
C VAL A 243 -5.85 -4.73 0.30
N VAL A 244 -4.95 -5.67 0.67
CA VAL A 244 -5.03 -6.37 1.97
C VAL A 244 -4.95 -5.39 3.12
N ALA A 245 -4.04 -4.40 3.08
CA ALA A 245 -3.88 -3.45 4.18
C ALA A 245 -5.10 -2.52 4.33
N ILE A 246 -5.64 -2.01 3.22
CA ILE A 246 -6.83 -1.14 3.28
C ILE A 246 -8.10 -1.93 3.61
N SER A 247 -8.23 -3.18 3.17
CA SER A 247 -9.32 -4.07 3.54
C SER A 247 -9.28 -4.41 5.03
N GLY A 248 -8.11 -4.65 5.59
CA GLY A 248 -7.93 -4.95 7.02
C GLY A 248 -8.41 -3.84 7.96
N LEU A 249 -8.45 -2.59 7.48
CA LEU A 249 -9.01 -1.48 8.23
C LEU A 249 -10.52 -1.66 8.53
N VAL A 250 -11.27 -2.17 7.59
CA VAL A 250 -12.74 -2.32 7.70
C VAL A 250 -13.15 -3.76 8.03
N ASN A 251 -12.29 -4.72 7.76
CA ASN A 251 -12.51 -6.16 7.94
C ASN A 251 -11.46 -6.81 8.85
N PRO A 252 -11.19 -6.33 10.07
CA PRO A 252 -10.14 -6.90 10.93
C PRO A 252 -10.39 -8.38 11.28
N SER A 253 -11.63 -8.84 11.22
CA SER A 253 -12.01 -10.24 11.49
C SER A 253 -11.57 -11.23 10.39
N PHE A 254 -11.06 -10.74 9.25
CA PHE A 254 -10.49 -11.61 8.22
C PHE A 254 -9.07 -12.07 8.56
N PHE A 255 -8.46 -11.50 9.61
CA PHE A 255 -7.05 -11.70 9.93
C PHE A 255 -6.85 -12.24 11.33
N GLU A 256 -5.82 -13.07 11.50
CA GLU A 256 -5.30 -13.44 12.82
C GLU A 256 -4.04 -12.65 13.10
N PHE A 257 -4.04 -11.92 14.23
CA PHE A 257 -2.95 -11.04 14.61
C PHE A 257 -2.16 -11.56 15.80
N VAL A 258 -0.86 -11.29 15.79
CA VAL A 258 0.00 -11.41 16.97
C VAL A 258 0.64 -10.06 17.30
N ASN A 259 0.74 -9.73 18.58
CA ASN A 259 1.40 -8.50 19.00
C ASN A 259 2.87 -8.76 19.26
N ARG A 260 3.77 -8.06 18.56
CA ARG A 260 5.23 -8.18 18.73
C ARG A 260 5.93 -6.84 18.52
N THR A 261 7.03 -6.65 19.25
CA THR A 261 7.99 -5.60 18.90
C THR A 261 8.70 -6.00 17.61
N VAL A 262 8.55 -5.17 16.57
CA VAL A 262 9.12 -5.42 15.25
C VAL A 262 10.42 -4.63 15.08
N ASN A 263 11.41 -5.26 14.50
CA ASN A 263 12.69 -4.68 14.15
C ASN A 263 12.98 -4.87 12.65
N VAL A 264 13.86 -4.02 12.12
CA VAL A 264 14.30 -4.04 10.73
C VAL A 264 15.81 -3.93 10.67
N ASP A 265 16.46 -4.79 9.89
CA ASP A 265 17.87 -4.64 9.56
C ASP A 265 18.05 -3.59 8.46
N THR A 266 18.92 -2.62 8.73
CA THR A 266 19.04 -1.43 7.86
C THR A 266 20.22 -1.48 6.91
N TYR A 267 21.11 -2.46 7.00
CA TYR A 267 22.30 -2.61 6.15
C TYR A 267 22.82 -4.05 6.08
N GLY A 268 23.78 -4.28 5.19
CA GLY A 268 24.43 -5.59 5.03
C GLY A 268 23.55 -6.59 4.28
N ASP A 269 23.92 -7.88 4.40
CA ASP A 269 23.29 -8.99 3.66
C ASP A 269 21.83 -9.24 4.08
N THR A 270 21.44 -8.76 5.25
CA THR A 270 20.09 -8.88 5.83
C THR A 270 19.27 -7.59 5.71
N LYS A 271 19.76 -6.59 4.95
CA LYS A 271 19.06 -5.33 4.74
C LYS A 271 17.60 -5.55 4.36
N GLY A 272 16.69 -4.83 5.04
CA GLY A 272 15.23 -4.93 4.83
C GLY A 272 14.57 -6.14 5.47
N GLN A 273 15.34 -7.03 6.12
CA GLN A 273 14.76 -8.12 6.89
C GLN A 273 13.96 -7.58 8.08
N THR A 274 12.70 -7.95 8.15
CA THR A 274 11.86 -7.73 9.33
C THR A 274 11.96 -8.93 10.27
N PHE A 275 12.04 -8.68 11.57
CA PHE A 275 12.08 -9.74 12.56
C PHE A 275 11.40 -9.33 13.87
N ALA A 276 10.85 -10.34 14.56
CA ALA A 276 10.22 -10.22 15.86
C ALA A 276 10.46 -11.51 16.66
N ASP A 277 10.29 -11.45 17.97
CA ASP A 277 10.41 -12.64 18.80
C ASP A 277 9.08 -13.41 18.88
N PHE A 278 8.98 -14.49 18.13
CA PHE A 278 7.80 -15.36 18.10
C PHE A 278 7.86 -16.53 19.10
N ARG A 279 8.85 -16.56 20.00
CA ARG A 279 8.88 -17.60 21.04
C ARG A 279 7.65 -17.49 21.95
N PRO A 280 7.05 -18.60 22.41
CA PRO A 280 5.83 -18.58 23.24
C PRO A 280 5.97 -17.79 24.55
N SER A 281 7.19 -17.68 25.09
CA SER A 281 7.50 -16.94 26.29
C SER A 281 7.64 -15.43 26.06
N SER A 282 7.72 -14.98 24.81
CA SER A 282 7.84 -13.57 24.46
C SER A 282 6.45 -12.94 24.46
N ILE A 283 6.19 -12.13 25.48
CA ILE A 283 5.01 -11.26 25.52
C ILE A 283 5.54 -9.84 25.31
N SER A 284 5.14 -9.20 24.22
CA SER A 284 5.51 -7.81 23.97
C SER A 284 4.28 -6.99 23.59
N GLU A 285 4.22 -5.77 24.09
CA GLU A 285 3.41 -4.72 23.52
C GLU A 285 4.15 -4.24 22.27
N GLY A 286 3.44 -4.07 21.14
CA GLY A 286 4.06 -3.66 19.88
C GLY A 286 3.07 -3.65 18.74
N ALA A 287 3.56 -3.81 17.52
CA ALA A 287 2.72 -3.87 16.34
C ALA A 287 1.85 -5.13 16.30
N CYS A 288 0.64 -4.98 15.79
CA CYS A 288 -0.26 -6.09 15.43
C CYS A 288 0.18 -6.64 14.06
N ILE A 289 0.78 -7.82 14.02
CA ILE A 289 1.24 -8.47 12.78
C ILE A 289 0.18 -9.47 12.35
N ALA A 290 -0.37 -9.32 11.14
CA ALA A 290 -1.26 -10.29 10.53
C ALA A 290 -0.44 -11.50 10.03
N LEU A 291 -0.72 -12.70 10.54
CA LEU A 291 -0.03 -13.92 10.11
C LEU A 291 -0.93 -14.89 9.34
N GLU A 292 -2.24 -14.76 9.49
CA GLU A 292 -3.22 -15.54 8.72
C GLU A 292 -4.32 -14.60 8.18
N ILE A 293 -4.90 -14.99 7.05
CA ILE A 293 -6.00 -14.32 6.38
C ILE A 293 -7.07 -15.34 5.97
N ASP A 294 -8.33 -14.99 6.11
CA ASP A 294 -9.46 -15.68 5.50
C ASP A 294 -9.56 -15.23 4.02
N GLU A 295 -8.87 -15.96 3.15
CA GLU A 295 -8.72 -15.65 1.73
C GLU A 295 -10.08 -15.57 1.01
N GLU A 296 -11.02 -16.45 1.38
CA GLU A 296 -12.34 -16.49 0.78
C GLU A 296 -13.15 -15.25 1.10
N LYS A 297 -13.18 -14.83 2.38
CA LYS A 297 -13.88 -13.61 2.77
C LYS A 297 -13.24 -12.36 2.18
N PHE A 298 -11.90 -12.29 2.17
CA PHE A 298 -11.18 -11.17 1.57
C PHE A 298 -11.53 -11.01 0.09
N ILE A 299 -11.45 -12.08 -0.70
CA ILE A 299 -11.70 -12.01 -2.13
C ILE A 299 -13.18 -11.74 -2.45
N GLN A 300 -14.11 -12.28 -1.65
CA GLN A 300 -15.55 -11.99 -1.79
C GLN A 300 -15.85 -10.51 -1.52
N ASP A 301 -15.25 -9.90 -0.49
CA ASP A 301 -15.40 -8.48 -0.18
C ASP A 301 -14.78 -7.61 -1.27
N PHE A 302 -13.59 -7.96 -1.77
CA PHE A 302 -12.98 -7.29 -2.91
C PHE A 302 -13.88 -7.33 -4.15
N ILE A 303 -14.34 -8.49 -4.56
CA ILE A 303 -15.24 -8.62 -5.72
C ILE A 303 -16.50 -7.78 -5.53
N LYS A 304 -17.16 -7.88 -4.38
CA LYS A 304 -18.36 -7.12 -4.06
C LYS A 304 -18.14 -5.61 -4.14
N THR A 305 -17.00 -5.14 -3.66
CA THR A 305 -16.66 -3.71 -3.68
C THR A 305 -16.36 -3.21 -5.10
N MET A 306 -15.74 -4.07 -5.93
CA MET A 306 -15.38 -3.72 -7.30
C MET A 306 -16.51 -3.88 -8.32
N LEU A 307 -17.66 -4.44 -7.95
CA LEU A 307 -18.87 -4.52 -8.80
C LEU A 307 -19.64 -3.17 -8.86
#